data_81a655c826f447c19a7df59cf7676d24
#
_entry.id   81a655c826f447c19a7df59cf7676d24
#
_cell.length_a   1.000
_cell.length_b   1.000
_cell.length_c   1.000
_cell.angle_alpha   90.00
_cell.angle_beta   90.00
_cell.angle_gamma   90.00
#
_symmetry.space_group_name_H-M   'P 1'
#
loop_
_entity.id
_entity.type
_entity.pdbx_description
1 polymer ?
#
loop_
_entity_poly.entity_id
_entity_poly.type
_entity_poly.pdbx_seq_one_letter_code
_entity_poly.pdbx_strand_id
1 'polypeptide(L)'
;MTNSIPKIPQTRDHLSVSETAIGLIYSGKVTATGFNPDYFSGDYAKVLRDIQSGVPTSDLYVKYSSLLDTARMAAGSVKGWEDMDWREIVYKSHIQSEIINLTQLALKQMERGDGDKFLETQKRIQALSSSSARQRSVRANEIGDDYTPFIKSGMNAWDRHIGGLPAVGMVIMAGLWSSGKTTNAITMMDCYLREYPEREVLFVTLE
;
A
#
# COMPACT_ATOMS: atom_id res chain seq x y z
N MET A 1 6.40 -15.01 21.07
CA MET A 1 5.30 -14.01 21.01
C MET A 1 5.07 -13.72 19.52
N THR A 2 4.02 -14.30 18.95
CA THR A 2 3.68 -14.14 17.53
C THR A 2 3.07 -12.77 17.33
N ASN A 3 3.83 -11.83 16.75
CA ASN A 3 3.31 -10.57 16.24
C ASN A 3 2.36 -10.88 15.07
N SER A 4 1.09 -11.09 15.39
CA SER A 4 0.05 -11.07 14.37
C SER A 4 -0.12 -9.62 13.91
N ILE A 5 0.42 -9.29 12.73
CA ILE A 5 0.08 -8.05 12.02
C ILE A 5 -1.45 -7.99 11.96
N PRO A 6 -2.08 -6.92 12.49
CA PRO A 6 -3.52 -6.79 12.42
C PRO A 6 -3.92 -6.85 10.95
N LYS A 7 -4.72 -7.86 10.59
CA LYS A 7 -5.29 -7.98 9.24
C LYS A 7 -6.13 -6.75 8.99
N ILE A 8 -5.63 -5.82 8.18
CA ILE A 8 -6.45 -4.73 7.63
C ILE A 8 -7.63 -5.41 6.96
N PRO A 9 -8.88 -5.09 7.34
CA PRO A 9 -10.04 -5.68 6.70
C PRO A 9 -9.95 -5.44 5.20
N GLN A 10 -9.79 -6.51 4.43
CA GLN A 10 -9.77 -6.44 2.97
C GLN A 10 -11.13 -5.88 2.54
N THR A 11 -11.10 -4.83 1.69
CA THR A 11 -12.24 -4.21 1.05
C THR A 11 -13.25 -3.44 1.95
N ARG A 12 -12.79 -2.50 2.76
CA ARG A 12 -13.65 -1.38 3.11
C ARG A 12 -13.52 -0.34 2.01
N ASP A 13 -14.63 0.07 1.42
CA ASP A 13 -14.61 1.17 0.47
C ASP A 13 -14.09 2.46 1.17
N HIS A 14 -13.65 3.40 0.40
CA HIS A 14 -13.08 4.64 0.94
C HIS A 14 -14.08 5.42 1.82
N LEU A 15 -15.38 5.30 1.56
CA LEU A 15 -16.43 5.89 2.36
C LEU A 15 -16.44 5.30 3.78
N SER A 16 -16.41 3.97 3.91
CA SER A 16 -16.37 3.27 5.20
C SER A 16 -15.11 3.60 6.03
N VAL A 17 -13.98 3.82 5.39
CA VAL A 17 -12.75 4.27 6.07
C VAL A 17 -12.90 5.71 6.58
N SER A 18 -13.47 6.61 5.78
CA SER A 18 -13.76 7.99 6.17
C SER A 18 -14.73 8.07 7.33
N GLU A 19 -15.81 7.28 7.29
CA GLU A 19 -16.78 7.15 8.38
C GLU A 19 -16.13 6.73 9.68
N THR A 20 -15.35 5.66 9.64
CA THR A 20 -14.67 5.13 10.82
C THR A 20 -13.69 6.14 11.42
N ALA A 21 -12.87 6.77 10.59
CA ALA A 21 -11.90 7.76 11.04
C ALA A 21 -12.59 8.98 11.70
N ILE A 22 -13.65 9.52 11.09
CA ILE A 22 -14.41 10.61 11.67
C ILE A 22 -15.08 10.20 12.98
N GLY A 23 -15.62 8.98 13.06
CA GLY A 23 -16.21 8.47 14.31
C GLY A 23 -15.21 8.34 15.45
N LEU A 24 -13.97 7.93 15.17
CA LEU A 24 -12.87 7.87 16.13
C LEU A 24 -12.44 9.29 16.57
N ILE A 25 -12.32 10.22 15.62
CA ILE A 25 -11.97 11.63 15.91
C ILE A 25 -13.08 12.28 16.74
N TYR A 26 -14.33 12.17 16.33
CA TYR A 26 -15.47 12.77 17.05
C TYR A 26 -15.64 12.19 18.46
N SER A 27 -15.32 10.91 18.67
CA SER A 27 -15.35 10.26 19.98
C SER A 27 -14.10 10.57 20.84
N GLY A 28 -13.19 11.43 20.38
CA GLY A 28 -11.96 11.78 21.10
C GLY A 28 -10.92 10.68 21.21
N LYS A 29 -11.09 9.59 20.46
CA LYS A 29 -10.17 8.45 20.45
C LYS A 29 -8.92 8.71 19.59
N VAL A 30 -9.07 9.50 18.54
CA VAL A 30 -7.99 9.93 17.65
C VAL A 30 -8.04 11.44 17.51
N THR A 31 -6.88 12.09 17.49
CA THR A 31 -6.80 13.54 17.31
C THR A 31 -7.02 13.94 15.86
N ALA A 32 -7.78 15.02 15.61
CA ALA A 32 -8.01 15.53 14.25
C ALA A 32 -6.76 16.14 13.60
N THR A 33 -5.73 16.44 14.41
CA THR A 33 -4.50 17.09 13.94
C THR A 33 -3.72 16.18 13.00
N GLY A 34 -3.29 16.74 11.87
CA GLY A 34 -2.47 16.03 10.88
C GLY A 34 -3.23 15.20 9.86
N PHE A 35 -4.57 15.14 9.94
CA PHE A 35 -5.37 14.64 8.82
C PHE A 35 -5.57 15.71 7.76
N ASN A 36 -5.47 15.32 6.48
CA ASN A 36 -5.85 16.19 5.37
C ASN A 36 -7.33 15.95 5.02
N PRO A 37 -8.21 16.96 5.11
CA PRO A 37 -9.63 16.80 4.78
C PRO A 37 -9.88 16.31 3.35
N ASP A 38 -8.99 16.62 2.41
CA ASP A 38 -9.14 16.23 1.01
C ASP A 38 -9.00 14.71 0.78
N TYR A 39 -8.51 13.97 1.81
CA TYR A 39 -8.45 12.52 1.78
C TYR A 39 -9.72 11.85 2.30
N PHE A 40 -10.76 12.61 2.63
CA PHE A 40 -12.02 12.10 3.13
C PHE A 40 -13.11 12.16 2.05
N SER A 41 -13.99 11.16 2.05
CA SER A 41 -15.10 11.09 1.10
C SER A 41 -16.22 12.05 1.44
N GLY A 42 -16.76 12.73 0.44
CA GLY A 42 -18.01 13.47 0.51
C GLY A 42 -18.06 14.49 1.65
N ASP A 43 -19.13 14.44 2.44
CA ASP A 43 -19.37 15.41 3.52
C ASP A 43 -18.48 15.19 4.74
N TYR A 44 -17.81 14.05 4.87
CA TYR A 44 -16.85 13.80 5.95
C TYR A 44 -15.64 14.73 5.88
N ALA A 45 -15.26 15.18 4.69
CA ALA A 45 -14.25 16.24 4.51
C ALA A 45 -14.68 17.55 5.16
N LYS A 46 -15.97 17.93 5.06
CA LYS A 46 -16.52 19.12 5.69
C LYS A 46 -16.56 18.99 7.21
N VAL A 47 -17.01 17.84 7.71
CA VAL A 47 -17.01 17.53 9.16
C VAL A 47 -15.61 17.68 9.73
N LEU A 48 -14.59 17.11 9.07
CA LEU A 48 -13.22 17.21 9.55
C LEU A 48 -12.71 18.67 9.55
N ARG A 49 -13.00 19.47 8.52
CA ARG A 49 -12.62 20.89 8.50
C ARG A 49 -13.28 21.68 9.65
N ASP A 50 -14.53 21.41 9.92
CA ASP A 50 -15.25 22.07 11.02
C ASP A 50 -14.66 21.66 12.39
N ILE A 51 -14.32 20.39 12.58
CA ILE A 51 -13.62 19.90 13.78
C ILE A 51 -12.25 20.59 13.94
N GLN A 52 -11.46 20.65 12.87
CA GLN A 52 -10.13 21.29 12.88
C GLN A 52 -10.22 22.81 13.10
N SER A 53 -11.31 23.44 12.73
CA SER A 53 -11.59 24.86 12.97
C SER A 53 -12.09 25.14 14.39
N GLY A 54 -12.24 24.11 15.23
CA GLY A 54 -12.66 24.27 16.61
C GLY A 54 -14.17 24.48 16.80
N VAL A 55 -14.99 24.07 15.85
CA VAL A 55 -16.47 24.12 15.99
C VAL A 55 -16.89 23.24 17.16
N PRO A 56 -17.70 23.75 18.11
CA PRO A 56 -18.15 22.98 19.26
C PRO A 56 -18.87 21.69 18.88
N THR A 57 -18.70 20.65 19.66
CA THR A 57 -19.29 19.32 19.39
C THR A 57 -20.81 19.35 19.30
N SER A 58 -21.48 20.23 20.08
CA SER A 58 -22.92 20.47 20.01
C SER A 58 -23.36 20.97 18.62
N ASP A 59 -22.63 21.92 18.07
CA ASP A 59 -22.96 22.56 16.80
C ASP A 59 -22.67 21.61 15.62
N LEU A 60 -21.59 20.83 15.73
CA LEU A 60 -21.30 19.74 14.79
C LEU A 60 -22.44 18.72 14.76
N TYR A 61 -22.97 18.33 15.92
CA TYR A 61 -24.07 17.37 15.97
C TYR A 61 -25.35 17.95 15.36
N VAL A 62 -25.67 19.19 15.62
CA VAL A 62 -26.83 19.86 14.99
C VAL A 62 -26.71 19.88 13.47
N LYS A 63 -25.51 20.14 12.96
CA LYS A 63 -25.25 20.26 11.50
C LYS A 63 -25.14 18.91 10.79
N TYR A 64 -24.61 17.88 11.45
CA TYR A 64 -24.20 16.62 10.84
C TYR A 64 -24.69 15.36 11.59
N SER A 65 -25.82 15.43 12.31
CA SER A 65 -26.27 14.35 13.20
C SER A 65 -26.29 12.97 12.56
N SER A 66 -26.92 12.82 11.41
CA SER A 66 -27.00 11.54 10.69
C SER A 66 -25.62 10.98 10.29
N LEU A 67 -24.72 11.86 9.81
CA LEU A 67 -23.36 11.45 9.45
C LEU A 67 -22.54 11.04 10.67
N LEU A 68 -22.67 11.78 11.77
CA LEU A 68 -21.94 11.51 13.01
C LEU A 68 -22.44 10.25 13.71
N ASP A 69 -23.75 9.95 13.66
CA ASP A 69 -24.30 8.71 14.19
C ASP A 69 -23.79 7.49 13.40
N THR A 70 -23.79 7.57 12.07
CA THR A 70 -23.20 6.54 11.21
C THR A 70 -21.73 6.33 11.50
N ALA A 71 -20.96 7.43 11.59
CA ALA A 71 -19.55 7.41 11.89
C ALA A 71 -19.25 6.79 13.27
N ARG A 72 -20.03 7.11 14.29
CA ARG A 72 -19.89 6.52 15.64
C ARG A 72 -20.15 5.02 15.64
N MET A 73 -21.18 4.55 14.92
CA MET A 73 -21.44 3.12 14.77
C MET A 73 -20.28 2.41 14.07
N ALA A 74 -19.76 2.99 12.98
CA ALA A 74 -18.62 2.45 12.26
C ALA A 74 -17.38 2.36 13.17
N ALA A 75 -17.07 3.41 13.93
CA ALA A 75 -15.97 3.44 14.88
C ALA A 75 -16.14 2.42 16.02
N GLY A 76 -17.37 2.19 16.50
CA GLY A 76 -17.67 1.20 17.54
C GLY A 76 -17.42 -0.25 17.12
N SER A 77 -17.44 -0.54 15.83
CA SER A 77 -17.18 -1.88 15.29
C SER A 77 -15.71 -2.25 15.15
N VAL A 78 -14.79 -1.28 15.28
CA VAL A 78 -13.35 -1.49 15.08
C VAL A 78 -12.68 -1.85 16.40
N LYS A 79 -12.08 -3.04 16.46
CA LYS A 79 -11.24 -3.48 17.58
C LYS A 79 -9.77 -3.19 17.28
N GLY A 80 -8.99 -2.83 18.30
CA GLY A 80 -7.54 -2.57 18.14
C GLY A 80 -7.24 -1.29 17.37
N TRP A 81 -8.11 -0.30 17.44
CA TRP A 81 -7.94 0.99 16.76
C TRP A 81 -6.76 1.79 17.33
N GLU A 82 -6.34 1.51 18.57
CA GLU A 82 -5.24 2.15 19.29
C GLU A 82 -3.88 1.93 18.60
N ASP A 83 -3.71 0.75 17.99
CA ASP A 83 -2.45 0.33 17.36
C ASP A 83 -2.38 0.71 15.87
N MET A 84 -3.39 1.43 15.35
CA MET A 84 -3.51 1.74 13.93
C MET A 84 -3.10 3.19 13.63
N ASP A 85 -2.27 3.38 12.60
CA ASP A 85 -2.05 4.71 12.03
C ASP A 85 -3.21 5.09 11.09
N TRP A 86 -4.22 5.74 11.65
CA TRP A 86 -5.41 6.14 10.92
C TRP A 86 -5.15 7.17 9.82
N ARG A 87 -4.09 7.98 9.93
CA ARG A 87 -3.70 8.92 8.87
C ARG A 87 -3.22 8.17 7.65
N GLU A 88 -2.39 7.16 7.85
CA GLU A 88 -1.90 6.30 6.77
C GLU A 88 -3.02 5.49 6.15
N ILE A 89 -3.95 4.96 6.95
CA ILE A 89 -5.10 4.18 6.47
C ILE A 89 -6.01 5.04 5.59
N VAL A 90 -6.35 6.25 6.03
CA VAL A 90 -7.18 7.20 5.26
C VAL A 90 -6.47 7.60 3.97
N TYR A 91 -5.18 7.92 4.03
CA TYR A 91 -4.39 8.26 2.84
C TYR A 91 -4.35 7.11 1.82
N LYS A 92 -4.03 5.89 2.25
CA LYS A 92 -4.01 4.72 1.37
C LYS A 92 -5.37 4.44 0.75
N SER A 93 -6.43 4.54 1.52
CA SER A 93 -7.80 4.35 1.03
C SER A 93 -8.18 5.40 0.00
N HIS A 94 -7.78 6.67 0.21
CA HIS A 94 -7.98 7.75 -0.76
C HIS A 94 -7.26 7.46 -2.08
N ILE A 95 -5.97 7.12 -2.03
CA ILE A 95 -5.17 6.79 -3.23
C ILE A 95 -5.77 5.60 -3.99
N GLN A 96 -6.19 4.56 -3.30
CA GLN A 96 -6.84 3.41 -3.94
C GLN A 96 -8.13 3.82 -4.66
N SER A 97 -8.97 4.63 -4.02
CA SER A 97 -10.21 5.14 -4.63
C SER A 97 -9.91 6.01 -5.87
N GLU A 98 -8.90 6.87 -5.80
CA GLU A 98 -8.50 7.71 -6.94
C GLU A 98 -7.98 6.87 -8.11
N ILE A 99 -7.18 5.84 -7.85
CA ILE A 99 -6.71 4.89 -8.88
C ILE A 99 -7.89 4.16 -9.52
N ILE A 100 -8.87 3.70 -8.76
CA ILE A 100 -10.07 3.04 -9.30
C ILE A 100 -10.84 3.99 -10.22
N ASN A 101 -11.07 5.23 -9.80
CA ASN A 101 -11.79 6.24 -10.57
C ASN A 101 -11.04 6.57 -11.88
N LEU A 102 -9.73 6.76 -11.82
CA LEU A 102 -8.91 7.02 -13.00
C LEU A 102 -8.86 5.81 -13.94
N THR A 103 -8.87 4.58 -13.42
CA THR A 103 -8.93 3.37 -14.24
C THR A 103 -10.25 3.28 -14.99
N GLN A 104 -11.38 3.58 -14.34
CA GLN A 104 -12.69 3.64 -14.99
C GLN A 104 -12.73 4.74 -16.07
N LEU A 105 -12.11 5.89 -15.80
CA LEU A 105 -12.00 6.97 -16.77
C LEU A 105 -11.16 6.54 -17.98
N ALA A 106 -10.02 5.88 -17.76
CA ALA A 106 -9.16 5.36 -18.82
C ALA A 106 -9.90 4.38 -19.73
N LEU A 107 -10.69 3.45 -19.14
CA LEU A 107 -11.52 2.52 -19.92
C LEU A 107 -12.53 3.27 -20.82
N LYS A 108 -13.23 4.27 -20.30
CA LYS A 108 -14.17 5.08 -21.09
C LYS A 108 -13.46 5.88 -22.20
N GLN A 109 -12.24 6.34 -21.97
CA GLN A 109 -11.44 7.03 -22.99
C GLN A 109 -11.00 6.09 -24.11
N MET A 110 -10.62 4.85 -23.77
CA MET A 110 -10.34 3.81 -24.74
C MET A 110 -11.55 3.49 -25.62
N GLU A 111 -12.72 3.29 -25.02
CA GLU A 111 -13.97 3.03 -25.74
C GLU A 111 -14.33 4.15 -26.73
N ARG A 112 -13.97 5.41 -26.41
CA ARG A 112 -14.20 6.58 -27.26
C ARG A 112 -13.10 6.83 -28.30
N GLY A 113 -12.01 6.08 -28.26
CA GLY A 113 -10.87 6.29 -29.15
C GLY A 113 -9.98 7.50 -28.79
N ASP A 114 -10.13 8.08 -27.60
CA ASP A 114 -9.39 9.24 -27.11
C ASP A 114 -7.98 8.84 -26.61
N GLY A 115 -7.10 8.40 -27.50
CA GLY A 115 -5.78 7.84 -27.16
C GLY A 115 -4.88 8.77 -26.35
N ASP A 116 -4.85 10.07 -26.67
CA ASP A 116 -4.01 11.05 -25.96
C ASP A 116 -4.45 11.21 -24.50
N LYS A 117 -5.76 11.33 -24.26
CA LYS A 117 -6.31 11.43 -22.90
C LYS A 117 -6.11 10.17 -22.11
N PHE A 118 -6.21 9.01 -22.75
CA PHE A 118 -5.92 7.72 -22.14
C PHE A 118 -4.46 7.65 -21.65
N LEU A 119 -3.49 8.06 -22.48
CA LEU A 119 -2.07 8.08 -22.09
C LEU A 119 -1.81 9.04 -20.93
N GLU A 120 -2.45 10.20 -20.91
CA GLU A 120 -2.35 11.16 -19.81
C GLU A 120 -2.91 10.56 -18.51
N THR A 121 -4.08 9.92 -18.59
CA THR A 121 -4.69 9.24 -17.44
C THR A 121 -3.82 8.09 -16.93
N GLN A 122 -3.21 7.31 -17.81
CA GLN A 122 -2.24 6.27 -17.41
C GLN A 122 -1.02 6.81 -16.68
N LYS A 123 -0.44 7.91 -17.17
CA LYS A 123 0.69 8.58 -16.47
C LYS A 123 0.29 9.01 -15.06
N ARG A 124 -0.93 9.50 -14.91
CA ARG A 124 -1.46 9.91 -13.60
C ARG A 124 -1.65 8.72 -12.65
N ILE A 125 -2.18 7.61 -13.12
CA ILE A 125 -2.29 6.36 -12.35
C ILE A 125 -0.90 5.89 -11.92
N GLN A 126 0.08 5.90 -12.80
CA GLN A 126 1.45 5.49 -12.51
C GLN A 126 2.10 6.39 -11.45
N ALA A 127 1.89 7.71 -11.53
CA ALA A 127 2.39 8.67 -10.55
C ALA A 127 1.80 8.42 -9.15
N LEU A 128 0.49 8.16 -9.06
CA LEU A 128 -0.20 7.84 -7.81
C LEU A 128 0.28 6.50 -7.23
N SER A 129 0.41 5.49 -8.07
CA SER A 129 0.93 4.17 -7.65
C SER A 129 2.36 4.27 -7.12
N SER A 130 3.22 5.09 -7.76
CA SER A 130 4.59 5.32 -7.31
C SER A 130 4.66 6.13 -6.01
N SER A 131 3.73 7.07 -5.82
CA SER A 131 3.67 7.87 -4.58
C SER A 131 3.16 7.05 -3.40
N SER A 132 2.22 6.13 -3.66
CA SER A 132 1.74 5.15 -2.68
C SER A 132 2.81 4.12 -2.32
N ALA A 133 3.67 3.78 -3.29
CA ALA A 133 4.84 2.92 -3.12
C ALA A 133 6.07 3.67 -2.57
N ARG A 134 5.98 4.97 -2.26
CA ARG A 134 7.00 5.61 -1.45
C ARG A 134 7.00 4.92 -0.10
N GLN A 135 7.74 3.85 -0.07
CA GLN A 135 8.17 3.15 1.12
C GLN A 135 8.51 4.22 2.16
N ARG A 136 7.84 4.13 3.29
CA ARG A 136 8.34 4.67 4.52
C ARG A 136 9.85 4.44 4.48
N SER A 137 10.63 5.51 4.43
CA SER A 137 12.07 5.36 4.57
C SER A 137 12.28 4.84 6.00
N VAL A 138 12.36 3.53 6.12
CA VAL A 138 12.63 2.86 7.39
C VAL A 138 14.05 3.26 7.72
N ARG A 139 14.25 3.91 8.84
CA ARG A 139 15.61 4.20 9.31
C ARG A 139 16.32 2.87 9.53
N ALA A 140 17.62 2.80 9.23
CA ALA A 140 18.38 1.57 9.33
C ALA A 140 18.29 0.90 10.73
N ASN A 141 18.03 1.69 11.79
CA ASN A 141 17.81 1.20 13.16
C ASN A 141 16.38 0.69 13.43
N GLU A 142 15.43 0.91 12.51
CA GLU A 142 14.06 0.39 12.57
C GLU A 142 13.92 -0.93 11.79
N ILE A 143 14.93 -1.30 11.00
CA ILE A 143 15.06 -2.62 10.40
C ILE A 143 15.46 -3.53 11.55
N GLY A 144 14.49 -4.28 12.08
CA GLY A 144 14.78 -5.30 13.08
C GLY A 144 15.84 -6.26 12.58
N ASP A 145 16.50 -6.96 13.50
CA ASP A 145 17.51 -7.98 13.22
C ASP A 145 16.93 -9.25 12.52
N ASP A 146 15.82 -9.13 11.81
CA ASP A 146 15.32 -10.13 10.87
C ASP A 146 16.25 -10.19 9.65
N TYR A 147 17.52 -10.50 9.96
CA TYR A 147 18.54 -10.76 8.98
C TYR A 147 18.16 -12.03 8.21
N THR A 148 17.58 -11.85 7.03
CA THR A 148 17.48 -12.95 6.08
C THR A 148 18.88 -13.26 5.59
N PRO A 149 19.47 -14.40 5.96
CA PRO A 149 20.81 -14.70 5.53
C PRO A 149 20.86 -14.77 4.00
N PHE A 150 21.85 -14.09 3.42
CA PHE A 150 22.14 -14.23 2.00
C PHE A 150 23.06 -15.42 1.79
N ILE A 151 22.78 -16.19 0.77
CA ILE A 151 23.64 -17.27 0.30
C ILE A 151 24.31 -16.82 -1.01
N LYS A 152 25.54 -17.21 -1.23
CA LYS A 152 26.22 -16.89 -2.46
C LYS A 152 25.50 -17.49 -3.66
N SER A 153 25.28 -16.71 -4.69
CA SER A 153 24.69 -17.19 -5.95
C SER A 153 25.71 -17.95 -6.81
N GLY A 154 27.01 -17.83 -6.49
CA GLY A 154 28.11 -18.29 -7.32
C GLY A 154 28.42 -17.34 -8.50
N MET A 155 27.67 -16.27 -8.67
CA MET A 155 27.91 -15.23 -9.67
C MET A 155 28.58 -14.01 -9.01
N ASN A 156 29.87 -13.84 -9.19
CA ASN A 156 30.67 -12.78 -8.54
C ASN A 156 30.09 -11.37 -8.68
N ALA A 157 29.47 -11.05 -9.83
CA ALA A 157 28.89 -9.73 -10.06
C ALA A 157 27.66 -9.50 -9.16
N TRP A 158 26.80 -10.49 -9.02
CA TRP A 158 25.62 -10.43 -8.16
C TRP A 158 26.01 -10.39 -6.69
N ASP A 159 26.90 -11.31 -6.30
CA ASP A 159 27.31 -11.44 -4.89
C ASP A 159 28.01 -10.18 -4.37
N ARG A 160 28.75 -9.46 -5.24
CA ARG A 160 29.37 -8.19 -4.87
C ARG A 160 28.38 -7.02 -4.74
N HIS A 161 27.32 -6.99 -5.55
CA HIS A 161 26.44 -5.83 -5.62
C HIS A 161 25.22 -5.96 -4.72
N ILE A 162 24.69 -7.17 -4.54
CA ILE A 162 23.47 -7.41 -3.76
C ILE A 162 23.66 -8.40 -2.60
N GLY A 163 24.88 -8.89 -2.37
CA GLY A 163 25.21 -9.80 -1.26
C GLY A 163 24.90 -11.26 -1.51
N GLY A 164 24.30 -11.61 -2.66
CA GLY A 164 23.87 -12.97 -2.98
C GLY A 164 22.36 -13.11 -3.14
N LEU A 165 21.87 -14.33 -2.95
CA LEU A 165 20.44 -14.64 -2.99
C LEU A 165 19.88 -14.74 -1.56
N PRO A 166 18.64 -14.31 -1.29
CA PRO A 166 18.03 -14.52 0.00
C PRO A 166 17.88 -16.04 0.26
N ALA A 167 18.30 -16.50 1.42
CA ALA A 167 18.20 -17.92 1.81
C ALA A 167 16.73 -18.39 1.91
N VAL A 168 15.85 -17.45 2.24
CA VAL A 168 14.38 -17.64 2.29
C VAL A 168 13.73 -16.45 1.61
N GLY A 169 12.90 -16.69 0.61
CA GLY A 169 12.19 -15.63 -0.10
C GLY A 169 12.02 -15.92 -1.57
N MET A 170 11.68 -14.89 -2.32
CA MET A 170 11.45 -14.95 -3.75
C MET A 170 12.27 -13.88 -4.46
N VAL A 171 12.99 -14.29 -5.52
CA VAL A 171 13.70 -13.38 -6.42
C VAL A 171 12.91 -13.31 -7.73
N ILE A 172 12.53 -12.10 -8.15
CA ILE A 172 11.83 -11.88 -9.41
C ILE A 172 12.81 -11.25 -10.41
N MET A 173 13.02 -11.92 -11.53
CA MET A 173 13.83 -11.42 -12.64
C MET A 173 12.90 -10.95 -13.77
N ALA A 174 12.87 -9.65 -14.02
CA ALA A 174 12.04 -9.05 -15.07
C ALA A 174 12.91 -8.42 -16.16
N GLY A 175 12.41 -8.42 -17.39
CA GLY A 175 13.09 -7.82 -18.53
C GLY A 175 12.32 -8.01 -19.82
N LEU A 176 12.75 -7.33 -20.87
CA LEU A 176 12.16 -7.41 -22.20
C LEU A 176 12.31 -8.82 -22.81
N TRP A 177 11.55 -9.10 -23.87
CA TRP A 177 11.70 -10.32 -24.66
C TRP A 177 13.14 -10.47 -25.15
N SER A 178 13.65 -11.68 -25.15
CA SER A 178 15.04 -12.00 -25.56
C SER A 178 16.13 -11.32 -24.76
N SER A 179 15.84 -10.77 -23.57
CA SER A 179 16.84 -10.14 -22.69
C SER A 179 17.70 -11.12 -21.90
N GLY A 180 17.57 -12.42 -22.16
CA GLY A 180 18.39 -13.46 -21.52
C GLY A 180 17.95 -13.83 -20.10
N LYS A 181 16.70 -13.57 -19.70
CA LYS A 181 16.18 -13.91 -18.33
C LYS A 181 16.38 -15.38 -18.01
N THR A 182 15.91 -16.27 -18.90
CA THR A 182 16.02 -17.71 -18.72
C THR A 182 17.49 -18.15 -18.72
N THR A 183 18.31 -17.59 -19.60
CA THR A 183 19.75 -17.86 -19.63
C THR A 183 20.41 -17.45 -18.32
N ASN A 184 20.09 -16.28 -17.78
CA ASN A 184 20.61 -15.83 -16.50
C ASN A 184 20.14 -16.72 -15.34
N ALA A 185 18.88 -17.16 -15.33
CA ALA A 185 18.37 -18.10 -14.32
C ALA A 185 19.10 -19.43 -14.36
N ILE A 186 19.30 -20.01 -15.55
CA ILE A 186 20.04 -21.28 -15.73
C ILE A 186 21.51 -21.09 -15.30
N THR A 187 22.16 -20.01 -15.71
CA THR A 187 23.55 -19.72 -15.30
C THR A 187 23.66 -19.60 -13.78
N MET A 188 22.72 -18.92 -13.15
CA MET A 188 22.67 -18.78 -11.70
C MET A 188 22.51 -20.13 -11.00
N MET A 189 21.66 -21.02 -11.51
CA MET A 189 21.51 -22.36 -10.99
C MET A 189 22.79 -23.20 -11.13
N ASP A 190 23.45 -23.14 -12.30
CA ASP A 190 24.73 -23.83 -12.51
C ASP A 190 25.81 -23.34 -11.56
N CYS A 191 25.95 -22.02 -11.41
CA CYS A 191 26.89 -21.42 -10.46
C CYS A 191 26.57 -21.81 -9.00
N TYR A 192 25.28 -21.78 -8.64
CA TYR A 192 24.82 -22.18 -7.30
C TYR A 192 25.15 -23.64 -6.99
N LEU A 193 24.87 -24.56 -7.91
CA LEU A 193 25.15 -26.00 -7.73
C LEU A 193 26.66 -26.30 -7.70
N ARG A 194 27.48 -25.49 -8.34
CA ARG A 194 28.95 -25.61 -8.21
C ARG A 194 29.44 -25.16 -6.84
N GLU A 195 28.84 -24.13 -6.26
CA GLU A 195 29.19 -23.62 -4.92
C GLU A 195 28.64 -24.55 -3.81
N TYR A 196 27.46 -25.18 -4.06
CA TYR A 196 26.78 -26.06 -3.11
C TYR A 196 26.40 -27.41 -3.75
N PRO A 197 27.39 -28.30 -3.97
CA PRO A 197 27.17 -29.58 -4.69
C PRO A 197 26.18 -30.52 -4.01
N GLU A 198 25.94 -30.33 -2.71
CA GLU A 198 25.02 -31.14 -1.91
C GLU A 198 23.56 -30.65 -2.01
N ARG A 199 23.32 -29.57 -2.70
CA ARG A 199 21.99 -28.97 -2.84
C ARG A 199 21.31 -29.44 -4.11
N GLU A 200 19.98 -29.39 -4.08
CA GLU A 200 19.13 -29.65 -5.24
C GLU A 200 18.43 -28.36 -5.68
N VAL A 201 18.24 -28.20 -6.99
CA VAL A 201 17.50 -27.09 -7.58
C VAL A 201 16.42 -27.64 -8.49
N LEU A 202 15.17 -27.24 -8.27
CA LEU A 202 14.06 -27.54 -9.15
C LEU A 202 13.86 -26.39 -10.13
N PHE A 203 13.97 -26.69 -11.43
CA PHE A 203 13.64 -25.76 -12.49
C PHE A 203 12.28 -26.11 -13.12
N VAL A 204 11.34 -25.17 -13.08
CA VAL A 204 10.00 -25.32 -13.67
C VAL A 204 9.84 -24.27 -14.75
N THR A 205 9.54 -24.70 -15.97
CA THR A 205 9.19 -23.79 -17.08
C THR A 205 7.78 -24.08 -17.55
N LEU A 206 7.07 -23.04 -17.94
CA LEU A 206 5.73 -23.11 -18.52
C LEU A 206 5.75 -22.81 -20.03
N GLU A 207 6.94 -22.64 -20.61
CA GLU A 207 7.17 -22.43 -22.05
C GLU A 207 7.52 -23.76 -22.75
#